data_3389ada2eceeeaaa0c256dded3f2ffa8
#
_entry.id   3389ada2eceeeaaa0c256dded3f2ffa8
#
_cell.length_a   1.000
_cell.length_b   1.000
_cell.length_c   1.000
_cell.angle_alpha   90.00
_cell.angle_beta   90.00
_cell.angle_gamma   90.00
#
_symmetry.space_group_name_H-M   'P 1'
#
loop_
_entity.id
_entity.type
_entity.pdbx_description
1 polymer ?
#
loop_
_entity_poly.entity_id
_entity_poly.type
_entity_poly.pdbx_seq_one_letter_code
_entity_poly.pdbx_strand_id
1 'polypeptide(L)'
;MYIYIYTFLPSQLSSFTFTSITKPNNLNQTTVTTTTMATQLLLTLFLLSFTVATIAEDTGYVGTVDPKSLGLNKRKTLSHFRLYWQDVISGSNATAINIIPAIPKYNTTTSFGSVTVTDNALTLGPELSSKVVGRSEGIYALTSQSQVTLLMVMNFVLTEGKYNGSSITIVGRNVAYDEEKELPVVGGSGVFKFATGYAHAKTYHFDPTTGDATTEYNIYVFHY
;
A
#
# COMPACT_ATOMS: atom_id res chain seq x y z
N MET A 1 -18.77 16.14 -14.26
CA MET A 1 -18.39 16.81 -15.52
C MET A 1 -16.95 16.43 -15.79
N TYR A 2 -16.71 15.43 -16.66
CA TYR A 2 -15.36 14.95 -16.98
C TYR A 2 -14.78 15.83 -18.07
N ILE A 3 -13.65 16.47 -17.80
CA ILE A 3 -12.88 17.23 -18.81
C ILE A 3 -11.82 16.27 -19.37
N TYR A 4 -11.98 15.88 -20.63
CA TYR A 4 -10.93 15.17 -21.39
C TYR A 4 -9.96 16.23 -21.93
N ILE A 5 -8.72 16.19 -21.47
CA ILE A 5 -7.63 16.99 -22.02
C ILE A 5 -6.97 16.13 -23.11
N TYR A 6 -7.19 16.50 -24.39
CA TYR A 6 -6.42 15.98 -25.50
C TYR A 6 -5.09 16.73 -25.59
N THR A 7 -3.98 16.04 -25.36
CA THR A 7 -2.65 16.55 -25.69
C THR A 7 -2.42 16.42 -27.19
N PHE A 8 -2.41 17.56 -27.90
CA PHE A 8 -2.02 17.59 -29.32
C PHE A 8 -0.49 17.74 -29.41
N LEU A 9 0.17 16.80 -30.13
CA LEU A 9 1.59 16.90 -30.49
C LEU A 9 1.79 18.00 -31.55
N PRO A 10 2.85 18.83 -31.47
CA PRO A 10 3.06 19.98 -32.35
C PRO A 10 3.81 19.64 -33.67
N SER A 11 3.46 18.56 -34.35
CA SER A 11 4.19 18.18 -35.56
C SER A 11 3.39 18.27 -36.87
N GLN A 12 2.21 18.88 -36.89
CA GLN A 12 1.42 19.07 -38.10
C GLN A 12 0.79 20.49 -38.15
N LEU A 13 1.63 21.51 -38.20
CA LEU A 13 1.23 22.84 -38.67
C LEU A 13 1.77 23.04 -40.10
N SER A 14 1.19 22.34 -41.06
CA SER A 14 1.35 22.65 -42.49
C SER A 14 0.32 23.75 -42.86
N SER A 15 0.85 24.91 -43.18
CA SER A 15 0.34 26.00 -43.98
C SER A 15 -1.15 25.93 -44.42
N PHE A 16 -2.02 26.66 -43.71
CA PHE A 16 -3.28 27.09 -44.28
C PHE A 16 -3.03 28.41 -45.03
N THR A 17 -2.87 28.36 -46.35
CA THR A 17 -2.89 29.51 -47.24
C THR A 17 -4.36 29.84 -47.58
N PHE A 18 -4.90 30.85 -47.01
CA PHE A 18 -6.14 31.48 -47.50
C PHE A 18 -5.81 32.42 -48.64
N THR A 19 -6.07 31.96 -49.88
CA THR A 19 -6.03 32.83 -51.06
C THR A 19 -7.38 33.52 -51.22
N SER A 20 -7.51 34.76 -50.77
CA SER A 20 -8.61 35.61 -51.19
C SER A 20 -8.17 36.44 -52.42
N ILE A 21 -8.76 36.14 -53.56
CA ILE A 21 -8.61 36.97 -54.78
C ILE A 21 -9.51 38.18 -54.63
N THR A 22 -8.93 39.35 -54.38
CA THR A 22 -9.58 40.62 -54.57
C THR A 22 -8.67 41.56 -55.35
N LYS A 23 -9.25 42.20 -56.34
CA LYS A 23 -8.67 43.13 -57.29
C LYS A 23 -7.93 44.30 -56.59
N PRO A 24 -6.84 44.81 -57.17
CA PRO A 24 -6.06 45.85 -56.51
C PRO A 24 -6.71 47.22 -56.67
N ASN A 25 -7.13 47.80 -55.57
CA ASN A 25 -7.28 49.25 -55.44
C ASN A 25 -6.43 49.71 -54.25
N ASN A 26 -5.51 50.62 -54.56
CA ASN A 26 -4.63 51.31 -53.65
C ASN A 26 -5.27 51.66 -52.30
N LEU A 27 -4.88 50.99 -51.24
CA LEU A 27 -4.96 51.59 -49.90
C LEU A 27 -3.94 50.87 -48.95
N ASN A 28 -2.95 51.62 -48.60
CA ASN A 28 -2.14 51.53 -47.38
C ASN A 28 -1.57 50.18 -46.93
N GLN A 29 -0.35 49.87 -47.36
CA GLN A 29 0.51 48.84 -46.80
C GLN A 29 0.79 48.98 -45.27
N THR A 30 0.47 50.12 -44.66
CA THR A 30 0.68 50.40 -43.23
C THR A 30 -0.36 49.76 -42.32
N THR A 31 -1.57 49.47 -42.81
CA THR A 31 -2.65 48.89 -41.99
C THR A 31 -2.54 47.38 -41.81
N VAL A 32 -1.96 46.66 -42.80
CA VAL A 32 -1.83 45.19 -42.71
C VAL A 32 -0.70 44.76 -41.77
N THR A 33 0.39 45.53 -41.70
CA THR A 33 1.51 45.25 -40.80
C THR A 33 1.16 45.52 -39.32
N THR A 34 0.33 46.51 -39.04
CA THR A 34 -0.10 46.81 -37.64
C THR A 34 -1.08 45.78 -37.09
N THR A 35 -1.96 45.22 -37.93
CA THR A 35 -2.90 44.17 -37.50
C THR A 35 -2.20 42.83 -37.26
N THR A 36 -1.18 42.49 -38.05
CA THR A 36 -0.40 41.25 -37.83
C THR A 36 0.48 41.34 -36.59
N MET A 37 1.09 42.46 -36.30
CA MET A 37 1.88 42.66 -35.06
C MET A 37 1.00 42.67 -33.81
N ALA A 38 -0.19 43.29 -33.88
CA ALA A 38 -1.12 43.27 -32.76
C ALA A 38 -1.68 41.88 -32.45
N THR A 39 -2.00 41.07 -33.47
CA THR A 39 -2.43 39.69 -33.30
C THR A 39 -1.31 38.78 -32.79
N GLN A 40 -0.06 38.96 -33.24
CA GLN A 40 1.08 38.23 -32.70
C GLN A 40 1.36 38.60 -31.23
N LEU A 41 1.26 39.89 -30.88
CA LEU A 41 1.42 40.34 -29.51
C LEU A 41 0.33 39.76 -28.59
N LEU A 42 -0.92 39.74 -29.03
CA LEU A 42 -2.04 39.13 -28.29
C LEU A 42 -1.87 37.63 -28.14
N LEU A 43 -1.39 36.90 -29.17
CA LEU A 43 -1.10 35.47 -29.09
C LEU A 43 0.05 35.16 -28.14
N THR A 44 1.12 35.95 -28.15
CA THR A 44 2.24 35.81 -27.21
C THR A 44 1.83 36.13 -25.78
N LEU A 45 1.03 37.17 -25.54
CA LEU A 45 0.47 37.49 -24.24
C LEU A 45 -0.48 36.37 -23.73
N PHE A 46 -1.28 35.79 -24.63
CA PHE A 46 -2.17 34.70 -24.31
C PHE A 46 -1.38 33.44 -23.97
N LEU A 47 -0.32 33.08 -24.70
CA LEU A 47 0.58 31.97 -24.40
C LEU A 47 1.36 32.20 -23.11
N LEU A 48 1.83 33.43 -22.84
CA LEU A 48 2.48 33.76 -21.57
C LEU A 48 1.51 33.68 -20.38
N SER A 49 0.24 34.01 -20.56
CA SER A 49 -0.77 33.89 -19.48
C SER A 49 -1.02 32.41 -19.11
N PHE A 50 -0.92 31.49 -20.06
CA PHE A 50 -1.03 30.06 -19.80
C PHE A 50 0.20 29.49 -19.06
N THR A 51 1.39 30.05 -19.27
CA THR A 51 2.61 29.57 -18.56
C THR A 51 2.68 30.03 -17.11
N VAL A 52 2.01 31.12 -16.77
CA VAL A 52 1.95 31.64 -15.38
C VAL A 52 0.91 30.87 -14.54
N ALA A 53 -0.10 30.26 -15.17
CA ALA A 53 -1.18 29.56 -14.45
C ALA A 53 -0.79 28.19 -13.88
N THR A 54 0.44 27.72 -14.11
CA THR A 54 0.89 26.39 -13.65
C THR A 54 1.95 26.43 -12.54
N ILE A 55 2.25 27.58 -11.97
CA ILE A 55 2.99 27.62 -10.71
C ILE A 55 1.96 27.28 -9.62
N ALA A 56 1.75 25.98 -9.37
CA ALA A 56 1.09 25.55 -8.16
C ALA A 56 1.90 26.13 -7.00
N GLU A 57 1.29 26.96 -6.18
CA GLU A 57 1.89 27.40 -4.93
C GLU A 57 2.28 26.13 -4.17
N ASP A 58 3.56 25.92 -3.91
CA ASP A 58 4.02 24.92 -2.96
C ASP A 58 3.51 25.33 -1.59
N THR A 59 2.38 24.75 -1.19
CA THR A 59 1.75 25.02 0.10
C THR A 59 2.56 24.49 1.28
N GLY A 60 3.75 23.92 1.03
CA GLY A 60 4.57 23.26 2.05
C GLY A 60 3.97 21.95 2.58
N TYR A 61 2.80 21.52 2.03
CA TYR A 61 2.11 20.31 2.42
C TYR A 61 2.78 19.04 1.85
N VAL A 62 3.30 19.10 0.64
CA VAL A 62 3.99 18.01 -0.03
C VAL A 62 5.33 18.49 -0.57
N GLY A 63 6.37 17.69 -0.33
CA GLY A 63 7.71 17.95 -0.85
C GLY A 63 8.28 16.70 -1.52
N THR A 64 9.23 16.90 -2.42
CA THR A 64 10.00 15.82 -3.01
C THR A 64 11.21 15.52 -2.11
N VAL A 65 11.38 14.25 -1.75
CA VAL A 65 12.52 13.77 -0.95
C VAL A 65 13.44 12.93 -1.83
N ASP A 66 14.75 13.20 -1.76
CA ASP A 66 15.74 12.36 -2.46
C ASP A 66 15.72 10.94 -1.81
N PRO A 67 15.43 9.88 -2.57
CA PRO A 67 15.45 8.50 -2.06
C PRO A 67 16.76 8.10 -1.39
N LYS A 68 17.89 8.72 -1.79
CA LYS A 68 19.20 8.47 -1.17
C LYS A 68 19.25 8.89 0.29
N SER A 69 18.56 9.97 0.66
CA SER A 69 18.49 10.45 2.05
C SER A 69 17.82 9.44 2.99
N LEU A 70 16.98 8.56 2.42
CA LEU A 70 16.29 7.47 3.12
C LEU A 70 17.02 6.12 2.96
N GLY A 71 18.19 6.09 2.34
CA GLY A 71 18.97 4.86 2.10
C GLY A 71 18.40 3.95 1.01
N LEU A 72 17.41 4.42 0.22
CA LEU A 72 16.72 3.62 -0.80
C LEU A 72 17.56 3.37 -2.07
N ASN A 73 18.75 3.92 -2.16
CA ASN A 73 19.73 3.62 -3.21
C ASN A 73 20.61 2.40 -2.92
N LYS A 74 20.49 1.83 -1.70
CA LYS A 74 21.22 0.61 -1.33
C LYS A 74 20.60 -0.61 -2.01
N ARG A 75 21.38 -1.66 -2.18
CA ARG A 75 20.88 -2.94 -2.66
C ARG A 75 19.92 -3.53 -1.61
N LYS A 76 18.75 -3.94 -2.03
CA LYS A 76 17.80 -4.64 -1.16
C LYS A 76 18.40 -5.97 -0.67
N THR A 77 18.15 -6.28 0.58
CA THR A 77 18.44 -7.56 1.23
C THR A 77 17.19 -8.39 1.29
N LEU A 78 17.26 -9.66 0.92
CA LEU A 78 16.20 -10.63 1.20
C LEU A 78 16.51 -11.31 2.53
N SER A 79 15.66 -11.12 3.53
CA SER A 79 15.75 -11.82 4.82
C SER A 79 14.65 -12.88 4.92
N HIS A 80 14.97 -14.03 5.51
CA HIS A 80 14.04 -15.10 5.81
C HIS A 80 13.95 -15.28 7.32
N PHE A 81 12.71 -15.26 7.84
CA PHE A 81 12.40 -15.53 9.24
C PHE A 81 11.55 -16.78 9.31
N ARG A 82 11.89 -17.70 10.21
CA ARG A 82 11.05 -18.82 10.60
C ARG A 82 10.69 -18.67 12.06
N LEU A 83 9.38 -18.44 12.33
CA LEU A 83 8.84 -18.13 13.65
C LEU A 83 7.58 -18.95 13.89
N TYR A 84 7.26 -19.19 15.14
CA TYR A 84 6.01 -19.82 15.56
C TYR A 84 5.14 -18.80 16.27
N TRP A 85 3.95 -18.61 15.77
CA TRP A 85 2.92 -17.73 16.31
C TRP A 85 2.03 -18.53 17.26
N GLN A 86 1.97 -18.12 18.53
CA GLN A 86 1.29 -18.81 19.60
C GLN A 86 -0.05 -18.13 19.89
N ASP A 87 -1.14 -18.63 19.30
CA ASP A 87 -2.49 -18.07 19.48
C ASP A 87 -3.17 -18.78 20.65
N VAL A 88 -3.16 -18.14 21.81
CA VAL A 88 -3.75 -18.67 23.04
C VAL A 88 -5.06 -17.96 23.32
N ILE A 89 -6.17 -18.64 23.08
CA ILE A 89 -7.54 -18.12 23.28
C ILE A 89 -8.07 -18.53 24.66
N SER A 90 -7.56 -19.66 25.19
CA SER A 90 -8.08 -20.28 26.39
C SER A 90 -7.35 -19.87 27.67
N GLY A 91 -8.01 -20.10 28.81
CA GLY A 91 -7.43 -19.96 30.14
C GLY A 91 -7.24 -18.50 30.59
N SER A 92 -6.60 -18.34 31.75
CA SER A 92 -6.38 -17.04 32.39
C SER A 92 -5.28 -16.20 31.73
N ASN A 93 -4.44 -16.82 30.92
CA ASN A 93 -3.31 -16.18 30.22
C ASN A 93 -3.54 -16.07 28.72
N ALA A 94 -4.81 -15.97 28.30
CA ALA A 94 -5.17 -15.78 26.89
C ALA A 94 -4.46 -14.55 26.31
N THR A 95 -3.89 -14.72 25.12
CA THR A 95 -3.22 -13.65 24.34
C THR A 95 -4.07 -13.21 23.14
N ALA A 96 -5.17 -13.91 22.88
CA ALA A 96 -6.16 -13.59 21.87
C ALA A 96 -7.54 -13.47 22.51
N ILE A 97 -8.18 -12.31 22.34
CA ILE A 97 -9.44 -11.97 23.00
C ILE A 97 -10.48 -11.60 21.96
N ASN A 98 -11.57 -12.37 21.92
CA ASN A 98 -12.71 -12.05 21.06
C ASN A 98 -13.47 -10.84 21.61
N ILE A 99 -13.44 -9.73 20.88
CA ILE A 99 -14.08 -8.45 21.29
C ILE A 99 -15.43 -8.23 20.60
N ILE A 100 -15.66 -8.87 19.45
CA ILE A 100 -16.93 -8.88 18.75
C ILE A 100 -17.30 -10.34 18.51
N PRO A 101 -18.30 -10.88 19.19
CA PRO A 101 -18.74 -12.24 18.97
C PRO A 101 -19.44 -12.39 17.61
N ALA A 102 -19.43 -13.60 17.07
CA ALA A 102 -20.20 -13.92 15.88
C ALA A 102 -21.68 -13.61 16.06
N ILE A 103 -22.30 -13.02 15.04
CA ILE A 103 -23.73 -12.71 15.07
C ILE A 103 -24.51 -13.93 14.55
N PRO A 104 -25.29 -14.63 15.39
CA PRO A 104 -25.97 -15.89 15.03
C PRO A 104 -26.88 -15.78 13.81
N LYS A 105 -27.42 -14.58 13.55
CA LYS A 105 -28.31 -14.29 12.41
C LYS A 105 -27.62 -14.55 11.06
N TYR A 106 -26.30 -14.34 10.96
CA TYR A 106 -25.61 -14.41 9.66
C TYR A 106 -25.04 -15.79 9.35
N ASN A 107 -24.26 -16.35 10.25
CA ASN A 107 -23.79 -17.74 10.16
C ASN A 107 -23.02 -18.15 11.42
N THR A 108 -23.49 -19.19 12.09
CA THR A 108 -22.79 -19.73 13.27
C THR A 108 -21.65 -20.66 12.92
N THR A 109 -21.70 -21.30 11.73
CA THR A 109 -20.68 -22.28 11.32
C THR A 109 -19.34 -21.62 10.97
N THR A 110 -19.36 -20.46 10.34
CA THR A 110 -18.15 -19.73 9.94
C THR A 110 -17.73 -18.67 10.94
N SER A 111 -18.57 -18.40 11.97
CA SER A 111 -18.40 -17.29 12.91
C SER A 111 -18.24 -15.92 12.24
N PHE A 112 -18.84 -15.74 11.06
CA PHE A 112 -18.78 -14.52 10.28
C PHE A 112 -19.11 -13.27 11.10
N GLY A 113 -18.27 -12.24 10.97
CA GLY A 113 -18.38 -10.96 11.65
C GLY A 113 -17.71 -10.90 13.03
N SER A 114 -17.17 -12.01 13.54
CA SER A 114 -16.42 -11.95 14.80
C SER A 114 -15.05 -11.29 14.61
N VAL A 115 -14.56 -10.61 15.66
CA VAL A 115 -13.27 -9.92 15.68
C VAL A 115 -12.53 -10.25 16.95
N THR A 116 -11.27 -10.62 16.80
CA THR A 116 -10.35 -10.97 17.90
C THR A 116 -9.15 -10.05 17.87
N VAL A 117 -8.76 -9.49 19.01
CA VAL A 117 -7.51 -8.74 19.21
C VAL A 117 -6.46 -9.69 19.77
N THR A 118 -5.25 -9.56 19.30
CA THR A 118 -4.14 -10.47 19.65
C THR A 118 -2.90 -9.71 20.08
N ASP A 119 -2.22 -10.27 21.08
CA ASP A 119 -0.86 -9.94 21.45
C ASP A 119 -0.11 -11.27 21.71
N ASN A 120 0.21 -11.97 20.62
CA ASN A 120 0.67 -13.34 20.63
C ASN A 120 2.19 -13.42 20.66
N ALA A 121 2.74 -14.40 21.37
CA ALA A 121 4.17 -14.63 21.37
C ALA A 121 4.64 -15.15 20.00
N LEU A 122 5.80 -14.64 19.55
CA LEU A 122 6.58 -15.18 18.43
C LEU A 122 7.77 -15.93 19.02
N THR A 123 7.82 -17.23 18.77
CA THR A 123 8.83 -18.12 19.35
C THR A 123 9.72 -18.76 18.29
N LEU A 124 10.92 -19.23 18.69
CA LEU A 124 11.85 -19.94 17.81
C LEU A 124 11.44 -21.40 17.53
N GLY A 125 10.69 -21.98 18.43
CA GLY A 125 10.20 -23.37 18.30
C GLY A 125 8.70 -23.44 18.52
N PRO A 126 8.08 -24.58 18.23
CA PRO A 126 6.62 -24.73 18.28
C PRO A 126 6.04 -24.80 19.70
N GLU A 127 6.85 -25.13 20.70
CA GLU A 127 6.39 -25.25 22.08
C GLU A 127 6.15 -23.88 22.72
N LEU A 128 5.11 -23.74 23.53
CA LEU A 128 4.82 -22.50 24.26
C LEU A 128 5.99 -22.06 25.18
N SER A 129 6.81 -23.00 25.65
CA SER A 129 8.01 -22.74 26.45
C SER A 129 9.23 -22.34 25.62
N SER A 130 9.13 -22.34 24.31
CA SER A 130 10.23 -21.97 23.42
C SER A 130 10.60 -20.50 23.59
N LYS A 131 11.87 -20.18 23.26
CA LYS A 131 12.38 -18.82 23.38
C LYS A 131 11.53 -17.82 22.59
N VAL A 132 10.97 -16.84 23.28
CA VAL A 132 10.26 -15.71 22.69
C VAL A 132 11.27 -14.75 22.06
N VAL A 133 11.03 -14.34 20.81
CA VAL A 133 11.89 -13.41 20.04
C VAL A 133 11.12 -12.20 19.52
N GLY A 134 9.82 -12.13 19.80
CA GLY A 134 8.96 -11.06 19.40
C GLY A 134 7.52 -11.23 19.85
N ARG A 135 6.70 -10.28 19.44
CA ARG A 135 5.24 -10.28 19.66
C ARG A 135 4.53 -10.06 18.34
N SER A 136 3.39 -10.70 18.18
CA SER A 136 2.45 -10.42 17.08
C SER A 136 1.27 -9.65 17.64
N GLU A 137 1.30 -8.34 17.43
CA GLU A 137 0.26 -7.43 17.89
C GLU A 137 -0.69 -7.13 16.74
N GLY A 138 -1.98 -7.41 16.90
CA GLY A 138 -2.90 -7.22 15.79
C GLY A 138 -4.34 -7.63 16.06
N ILE A 139 -5.03 -7.89 14.96
CA ILE A 139 -6.40 -8.37 14.97
C ILE A 139 -6.58 -9.44 13.88
N TYR A 140 -7.55 -10.31 14.09
CA TYR A 140 -8.17 -11.06 13.00
C TYR A 140 -9.69 -11.01 13.05
N ALA A 141 -10.31 -11.02 11.87
CA ALA A 141 -11.77 -11.00 11.71
C ALA A 141 -12.22 -12.14 10.81
N LEU A 142 -13.32 -12.80 11.16
CA LEU A 142 -13.96 -13.83 10.32
C LEU A 142 -14.77 -13.13 9.22
N THR A 143 -14.32 -13.20 7.99
CA THR A 143 -14.79 -12.36 6.87
C THR A 143 -15.54 -13.11 5.78
N SER A 144 -15.76 -14.42 5.93
CA SER A 144 -16.50 -15.20 4.94
C SER A 144 -17.74 -15.84 5.53
N GLN A 145 -18.84 -15.80 4.79
CA GLN A 145 -20.09 -16.47 5.14
C GLN A 145 -20.13 -17.95 4.72
N SER A 146 -19.25 -18.37 3.81
CA SER A 146 -19.27 -19.71 3.21
C SER A 146 -18.20 -20.66 3.76
N GLN A 147 -17.14 -20.13 4.36
CA GLN A 147 -16.02 -20.90 4.91
C GLN A 147 -15.33 -20.14 6.05
N VAL A 148 -14.61 -20.85 6.92
CA VAL A 148 -13.85 -20.20 7.98
C VAL A 148 -12.63 -19.51 7.35
N THR A 149 -12.75 -18.19 7.18
CA THR A 149 -11.70 -17.36 6.59
C THR A 149 -11.48 -16.13 7.45
N LEU A 150 -10.22 -15.90 7.80
CA LEU A 150 -9.79 -14.78 8.60
C LEU A 150 -9.14 -13.70 7.71
N LEU A 151 -9.50 -12.44 7.94
CA LEU A 151 -8.65 -11.33 7.57
C LEU A 151 -7.66 -11.13 8.72
N MET A 152 -6.38 -11.34 8.44
CA MET A 152 -5.29 -11.12 9.39
C MET A 152 -4.71 -9.73 9.19
N VAL A 153 -4.53 -8.99 10.29
CA VAL A 153 -3.78 -7.72 10.32
C VAL A 153 -2.82 -7.81 11.51
N MET A 154 -1.56 -8.05 11.24
CA MET A 154 -0.56 -8.39 12.26
C MET A 154 0.70 -7.53 12.11
N ASN A 155 1.25 -7.07 13.23
CA ASN A 155 2.59 -6.51 13.31
C ASN A 155 3.49 -7.49 14.07
N PHE A 156 4.45 -8.08 13.39
CA PHE A 156 5.47 -8.91 14.02
C PHE A 156 6.58 -8.01 14.55
N VAL A 157 6.49 -7.65 15.83
CA VAL A 157 7.45 -6.79 16.52
C VAL A 157 8.60 -7.65 17.03
N LEU A 158 9.81 -7.43 16.52
CA LEU A 158 10.99 -8.19 16.91
C LEU A 158 11.65 -7.56 18.13
N THR A 159 11.93 -8.37 19.14
CA THR A 159 12.49 -7.91 20.42
C THR A 159 13.92 -8.40 20.68
N GLU A 160 14.50 -9.10 19.71
CA GLU A 160 15.82 -9.70 19.84
C GLU A 160 16.71 -9.53 18.61
N GLY A 161 18.03 -9.61 18.83
CA GLY A 161 19.04 -9.63 17.78
C GLY A 161 19.16 -8.29 17.02
N LYS A 162 19.66 -8.35 15.80
CA LYS A 162 19.96 -7.15 14.97
C LYS A 162 18.71 -6.40 14.49
N TYR A 163 17.55 -6.99 14.60
CA TYR A 163 16.27 -6.41 14.18
C TYR A 163 15.41 -5.93 15.35
N ASN A 164 15.94 -5.97 16.58
CA ASN A 164 15.25 -5.51 17.77
C ASN A 164 14.66 -4.10 17.59
N GLY A 165 13.41 -3.91 17.98
CA GLY A 165 12.67 -2.65 17.83
C GLY A 165 12.11 -2.38 16.43
N SER A 166 12.30 -3.32 15.49
CA SER A 166 11.69 -3.24 14.15
C SER A 166 10.46 -4.14 14.06
N SER A 167 9.53 -3.80 13.17
CA SER A 167 8.35 -4.62 12.93
C SER A 167 8.15 -4.94 11.46
N ILE A 168 7.52 -6.10 11.18
CA ILE A 168 7.06 -6.53 9.86
C ILE A 168 5.53 -6.56 9.91
N THR A 169 4.88 -5.86 8.99
CA THR A 169 3.41 -5.83 8.90
C THR A 169 2.93 -6.82 7.86
N ILE A 170 2.08 -7.75 8.28
CA ILE A 170 1.47 -8.80 7.46
C ILE A 170 -0.04 -8.59 7.47
N VAL A 171 -0.63 -8.45 6.27
CA VAL A 171 -2.08 -8.29 6.12
C VAL A 171 -2.54 -9.22 5.02
N GLY A 172 -3.51 -10.09 5.29
CA GLY A 172 -3.97 -10.98 4.23
C GLY A 172 -5.11 -11.91 4.64
N ARG A 173 -5.55 -12.65 3.65
CA ARG A 173 -6.58 -13.66 3.79
C ARG A 173 -5.97 -14.98 4.26
N ASN A 174 -6.51 -15.53 5.32
CA ASN A 174 -6.16 -16.85 5.86
C ASN A 174 -7.40 -17.75 5.82
N VAL A 175 -7.41 -18.78 5.01
CA VAL A 175 -8.43 -19.85 5.05
C VAL A 175 -7.99 -20.88 6.07
N ALA A 176 -8.75 -21.02 7.15
CA ALA A 176 -8.30 -21.73 8.35
C ALA A 176 -7.89 -23.21 8.07
N TYR A 177 -8.61 -23.87 7.17
CA TYR A 177 -8.41 -25.30 6.89
C TYR A 177 -7.51 -25.58 5.66
N ASP A 178 -7.02 -24.56 4.97
CA ASP A 178 -6.03 -24.77 3.93
C ASP A 178 -4.70 -25.23 4.58
N GLU A 179 -3.99 -26.15 3.93
CA GLU A 179 -2.72 -26.67 4.46
C GLU A 179 -1.66 -25.57 4.56
N GLU A 180 -1.57 -24.75 3.52
CA GLU A 180 -0.65 -23.62 3.45
C GLU A 180 -1.41 -22.33 3.10
N LYS A 181 -1.02 -21.23 3.73
CA LYS A 181 -1.59 -19.91 3.52
C LYS A 181 -0.46 -18.97 3.10
N GLU A 182 -0.70 -18.15 2.09
CA GLU A 182 0.21 -17.08 1.70
C GLU A 182 -0.39 -15.73 2.06
N LEU A 183 0.37 -14.94 2.82
CA LEU A 183 -0.03 -13.60 3.24
C LEU A 183 1.03 -12.58 2.81
N PRO A 184 0.64 -11.45 2.19
CA PRO A 184 1.59 -10.42 1.79
C PRO A 184 2.19 -9.69 3.01
N VAL A 185 3.49 -9.38 2.93
CA VAL A 185 4.15 -8.38 3.75
C VAL A 185 3.91 -7.02 3.09
N VAL A 186 3.14 -6.16 3.75
CA VAL A 186 2.72 -4.86 3.20
C VAL A 186 3.63 -3.71 3.62
N GLY A 187 4.57 -3.96 4.53
CA GLY A 187 5.52 -2.97 5.01
C GLY A 187 6.12 -3.36 6.35
N GLY A 188 6.61 -2.34 7.06
CA GLY A 188 7.16 -2.50 8.41
C GLY A 188 7.73 -1.19 8.94
N SER A 189 8.33 -1.26 10.12
CA SER A 189 8.99 -0.14 10.78
C SER A 189 10.47 -0.45 11.05
N GLY A 190 11.21 0.57 11.51
CA GLY A 190 12.64 0.42 11.79
C GLY A 190 13.42 0.04 10.53
N VAL A 191 14.10 -1.10 10.57
CA VAL A 191 14.87 -1.64 9.42
C VAL A 191 13.96 -2.06 8.26
N PHE A 192 12.68 -2.33 8.52
CA PHE A 192 11.72 -2.79 7.51
C PHE A 192 10.87 -1.67 6.90
N LYS A 193 11.28 -0.40 7.03
CA LYS A 193 10.67 0.69 6.26
C LYS A 193 10.77 0.38 4.77
N PHE A 194 9.67 0.57 4.02
CA PHE A 194 9.56 0.25 2.60
C PHE A 194 9.79 -1.24 2.25
N ALA A 195 9.70 -2.13 3.24
CA ALA A 195 9.78 -3.56 3.02
C ALA A 195 8.60 -4.09 2.21
N THR A 196 8.87 -5.14 1.46
CA THR A 196 7.87 -5.90 0.69
C THR A 196 8.22 -7.38 0.77
N GLY A 197 7.22 -8.25 0.61
CA GLY A 197 7.47 -9.67 0.64
C GLY A 197 6.20 -10.48 0.86
N TYR A 198 6.37 -11.68 1.36
CA TYR A 198 5.26 -12.57 1.71
C TYR A 198 5.65 -13.49 2.87
N ALA A 199 4.64 -14.07 3.50
CA ALA A 199 4.76 -15.08 4.53
C ALA A 199 3.96 -16.32 4.13
N HIS A 200 4.59 -17.48 4.21
CA HIS A 200 3.89 -18.77 4.22
C HIS A 200 3.56 -19.13 5.67
N ALA A 201 2.28 -19.40 5.93
CA ALA A 201 1.79 -19.81 7.23
C ALA A 201 1.25 -21.25 7.13
N LYS A 202 1.71 -22.11 8.03
CA LYS A 202 1.26 -23.49 8.15
C LYS A 202 0.85 -23.78 9.59
N THR A 203 -0.37 -24.27 9.79
CA THR A 203 -0.82 -24.68 11.12
C THR A 203 0.03 -25.86 11.59
N TYR A 204 0.77 -25.67 12.67
CA TYR A 204 1.58 -26.71 13.31
C TYR A 204 0.74 -27.55 14.27
N HIS A 205 -0.06 -26.88 15.10
CA HIS A 205 -0.96 -27.50 16.06
C HIS A 205 -2.25 -26.67 16.17
N PHE A 206 -3.36 -27.35 16.36
CA PHE A 206 -4.66 -26.74 16.65
C PHE A 206 -5.43 -27.63 17.62
N ASP A 207 -5.87 -27.06 18.73
CA ASP A 207 -6.75 -27.74 19.68
C ASP A 207 -8.21 -27.33 19.41
N PRO A 208 -9.04 -28.23 18.87
CA PRO A 208 -10.44 -27.92 18.58
C PRO A 208 -11.31 -27.71 19.83
N THR A 209 -10.81 -28.12 21.02
CA THR A 209 -11.55 -27.99 22.29
C THR A 209 -11.41 -26.57 22.85
N THR A 210 -10.20 -26.03 22.79
CA THR A 210 -9.87 -24.71 23.33
C THR A 210 -9.83 -23.62 22.27
N GLY A 211 -9.56 -23.98 21.02
CA GLY A 211 -9.32 -23.08 19.92
C GLY A 211 -7.87 -22.58 19.85
N ASP A 212 -7.01 -22.99 20.78
CA ASP A 212 -5.60 -22.61 20.79
C ASP A 212 -4.87 -23.15 19.56
N ALA A 213 -3.98 -22.35 19.00
CA ALA A 213 -3.25 -22.71 17.79
C ALA A 213 -1.79 -22.29 17.85
N THR A 214 -0.93 -23.15 17.28
CA THR A 214 0.45 -22.81 16.95
C THR A 214 0.61 -22.82 15.44
N THR A 215 1.05 -21.71 14.86
CA THR A 215 1.25 -21.58 13.41
C THR A 215 2.70 -21.25 13.11
N GLU A 216 3.32 -22.05 12.23
CA GLU A 216 4.64 -21.77 11.68
C GLU A 216 4.53 -20.72 10.59
N TYR A 217 5.34 -19.65 10.68
CA TYR A 217 5.47 -18.60 9.67
C TYR A 217 6.88 -18.63 9.07
N ASN A 218 6.95 -18.78 7.76
CA ASN A 218 8.15 -18.58 6.97
C ASN A 218 8.00 -17.26 6.20
N ILE A 219 8.71 -16.23 6.64
CA ILE A 219 8.54 -14.86 6.14
C ILE A 219 9.75 -14.49 5.29
N TYR A 220 9.50 -14.13 4.04
CA TYR A 220 10.49 -13.66 3.08
C TYR A 220 10.28 -12.17 2.84
N VAL A 221 11.23 -11.34 3.27
CA VAL A 221 11.08 -9.89 3.25
C VAL A 221 12.27 -9.22 2.58
N PHE A 222 11.99 -8.41 1.55
CA PHE A 222 12.94 -7.49 0.94
C PHE A 222 12.94 -6.15 1.69
N HIS A 223 14.13 -5.70 2.11
CA HIS A 223 14.33 -4.41 2.78
C HIS A 223 15.68 -3.80 2.40
N TYR A 224 15.94 -2.53 2.78
CA TYR A 224 17.17 -1.80 2.49
C TYR A 224 18.18 -1.86 3.62
#